data_422cf52edf997a6cdc60e19ff5a2544b
#
_entry.id   422cf52edf997a6cdc60e19ff5a2544b
#
_cell.length_a   1.000
_cell.length_b   1.000
_cell.length_c   1.000
_cell.angle_alpha   90.00
_cell.angle_beta   90.00
_cell.angle_gamma   90.00
#
_symmetry.space_group_name_H-M   'P 1'
#
loop_
_entity.id
_entity.type
_entity.pdbx_description
1 polymer ?
#
loop_
_entity_poly.entity_id
_entity_poly.type
_entity_poly.pdbx_seq_one_letter_code
_entity_poly.pdbx_strand_id
1 'polypeptide(L)'
;MGSRSGRSLTVGVTGLAAAANPAPGVAVARSLRAAREFRGRLVGLTFDLRFTGSYSSYFDAVHLTPAPASGEAAYLAALQRIARSEKIDVLIPTLDPEALLCASGRRSLARMRVRTLLPSDSAIRRRAKTTLPELAPQTGFNVPRTLVVTSRAALDTALRQLPLPFFLKGSFADAKLVMTADHAYLEFDRLSARWGLPLLAQERVAGDELDVAVLYGGDGRLVGAVPMRKLGITNEGKAWAGVTLDAPDVVTLSDRLMRALGWAGAAELEIIRDRTSGALYLLEVNPRFPAWVYLATAAETNLPWAAVRIAAGEHVAPLPPPPPGVLFARMVEDHFSPVDSVEALAGPDGARRLRS
;
A
#
# COMPACT_ATOMS: atom_id res chain seq x y z
N MET A 1 -28.36 12.13 17.55
CA MET A 1 -27.17 11.53 18.19
C MET A 1 -26.08 12.58 18.20
N GLY A 2 -25.76 13.11 19.39
CA GLY A 2 -24.90 14.28 19.54
C GLY A 2 -23.48 14.08 19.04
N SER A 3 -23.02 15.02 18.25
CA SER A 3 -21.63 15.21 17.85
C SER A 3 -20.75 15.23 19.12
N ARG A 4 -19.86 14.25 19.28
CA ARG A 4 -18.72 14.35 20.22
C ARG A 4 -17.67 15.29 19.64
N SER A 5 -18.05 16.55 19.48
CA SER A 5 -17.10 17.63 19.18
C SER A 5 -16.28 17.91 20.44
N GLY A 6 -15.00 17.61 20.42
CA GLY A 6 -14.06 18.05 21.44
C GLY A 6 -12.93 17.11 21.82
N ARG A 7 -12.96 15.81 21.49
CA ARG A 7 -11.84 14.91 21.80
C ARG A 7 -10.87 14.82 20.63
N SER A 8 -9.63 15.23 20.84
CA SER A 8 -8.53 15.02 19.91
C SER A 8 -8.31 13.51 19.65
N LEU A 9 -8.35 13.08 18.39
CA LEU A 9 -8.15 11.68 17.98
C LEU A 9 -6.68 11.29 18.13
N THR A 10 -6.43 10.06 18.58
CA THR A 10 -5.13 9.41 18.46
C THR A 10 -5.16 8.42 17.30
N VAL A 11 -4.30 8.63 16.29
CA VAL A 11 -4.22 7.79 15.10
C VAL A 11 -2.92 7.00 15.12
N GLY A 12 -3.05 5.67 15.13
CA GLY A 12 -1.94 4.76 14.91
C GLY A 12 -1.68 4.56 13.42
N VAL A 13 -0.44 4.64 12.99
CA VAL A 13 -0.03 4.42 11.61
C VAL A 13 1.11 3.41 11.60
N THR A 14 0.96 2.33 10.84
CA THR A 14 2.00 1.30 10.69
C THR A 14 2.87 1.56 9.45
N GLY A 15 3.75 0.62 9.09
CA GLY A 15 4.51 0.66 7.85
C GLY A 15 5.57 1.76 7.79
N LEU A 16 6.31 1.95 8.90
CA LEU A 16 7.42 2.88 8.96
C LEU A 16 8.73 2.25 8.48
N ALA A 17 8.78 0.92 8.40
CA ALA A 17 9.94 0.17 7.91
C ALA A 17 9.79 -0.09 6.40
N ALA A 18 10.56 0.64 5.59
CA ALA A 18 10.65 0.41 4.15
C ALA A 18 12.04 0.78 3.63
N ALA A 19 12.68 -0.13 2.90
CA ALA A 19 14.08 0.00 2.46
C ALA A 19 14.25 0.78 1.15
N ALA A 20 13.46 0.44 0.13
CA ALA A 20 13.66 0.94 -1.24
C ALA A 20 12.75 2.12 -1.62
N ASN A 21 11.88 2.52 -0.74
CA ASN A 21 10.97 3.65 -0.90
C ASN A 21 10.80 4.32 0.47
N PRO A 22 10.47 5.60 0.53
CA PRO A 22 9.97 6.17 1.77
C PRO A 22 8.82 5.33 2.30
N ALA A 23 8.81 5.12 3.61
CA ALA A 23 7.81 4.30 4.25
C ALA A 23 6.40 4.87 3.99
N PRO A 24 5.43 4.07 3.53
CA PRO A 24 4.08 4.57 3.24
C PRO A 24 3.41 5.17 4.48
N GLY A 25 3.71 4.66 5.67
CA GLY A 25 3.23 5.24 6.93
C GLY A 25 3.69 6.67 7.16
N VAL A 26 4.90 7.02 6.73
CA VAL A 26 5.40 8.41 6.81
C VAL A 26 4.61 9.33 5.86
N ALA A 27 4.29 8.87 4.65
CA ALA A 27 3.48 9.65 3.71
C ALA A 27 2.05 9.87 4.23
N VAL A 28 1.46 8.85 4.88
CA VAL A 28 0.17 8.96 5.57
C VAL A 28 0.25 9.98 6.72
N ALA A 29 1.25 9.87 7.59
CA ALA A 29 1.43 10.80 8.71
C ALA A 29 1.60 12.25 8.22
N ARG A 30 2.40 12.46 7.18
CA ARG A 30 2.56 13.77 6.53
C ARG A 30 1.23 14.32 6.02
N SER A 31 0.41 13.48 5.40
CA SER A 31 -0.93 13.86 4.92
C SER A 31 -1.86 14.26 6.05
N LEU A 32 -1.81 13.55 7.19
CA LEU A 32 -2.61 13.88 8.37
C LEU A 32 -2.15 15.19 9.00
N ARG A 33 -0.84 15.45 9.11
CA ARG A 33 -0.31 16.73 9.61
C ARG A 33 -0.63 17.91 8.70
N ALA A 34 -0.78 17.69 7.39
CA ALA A 34 -1.18 18.72 6.44
C ALA A 34 -2.69 19.07 6.53
N ALA A 35 -3.52 18.23 7.13
CA ALA A 35 -4.92 18.53 7.36
C ALA A 35 -5.09 19.57 8.47
N ARG A 36 -5.60 20.76 8.13
CA ARG A 36 -5.77 21.88 9.08
C ARG A 36 -6.68 21.54 10.26
N GLU A 37 -7.63 20.65 10.05
CA GLU A 37 -8.60 20.20 11.05
C GLU A 37 -8.03 19.14 12.00
N PHE A 38 -6.97 18.46 11.62
CA PHE A 38 -6.38 17.44 12.46
C PHE A 38 -5.53 18.06 13.60
N ARG A 39 -6.04 17.95 14.82
CA ARG A 39 -5.36 18.37 16.05
C ARG A 39 -4.97 17.18 16.92
N GLY A 40 -4.97 15.98 16.32
CA GLY A 40 -4.77 14.74 17.02
C GLY A 40 -3.30 14.35 17.21
N ARG A 41 -3.11 13.25 17.95
CA ARG A 41 -1.81 12.61 18.11
C ARG A 41 -1.60 11.56 17.03
N LEU A 42 -0.36 11.44 16.55
CA LEU A 42 0.09 10.39 15.65
C LEU A 42 1.05 9.44 16.35
N VAL A 43 0.69 8.18 16.37
CA VAL A 43 1.50 7.10 16.94
C VAL A 43 2.00 6.21 15.81
N GLY A 44 3.31 6.20 15.60
CA GLY A 44 3.95 5.35 14.62
C GLY A 44 4.17 3.94 15.16
N LEU A 45 4.01 2.93 14.31
CA LEU A 45 4.30 1.54 14.63
C LEU A 45 5.30 1.00 13.62
N THR A 46 6.42 0.47 14.10
CA THR A 46 7.50 -0.08 13.29
C THR A 46 7.90 -1.45 13.80
N PHE A 47 8.41 -2.31 12.91
CA PHE A 47 9.00 -3.58 13.32
C PHE A 47 10.52 -3.61 13.12
N ASP A 48 11.12 -2.50 12.66
CA ASP A 48 12.55 -2.42 12.42
C ASP A 48 13.06 -1.00 12.67
N LEU A 49 14.06 -0.90 13.53
CA LEU A 49 14.68 0.36 13.96
C LEU A 49 15.69 0.93 12.95
N ARG A 50 16.09 0.14 11.96
CA ARG A 50 17.10 0.54 10.97
C ARG A 50 16.57 1.52 9.93
N PHE A 51 15.25 1.73 9.88
CA PHE A 51 14.62 2.59 8.88
C PHE A 51 14.28 3.96 9.43
N THR A 52 14.57 4.98 8.62
CA THR A 52 14.38 6.40 8.96
C THR A 52 12.95 6.76 9.32
N GLY A 53 11.96 6.03 8.80
CA GLY A 53 10.54 6.23 9.16
C GLY A 53 10.29 6.12 10.67
N SER A 54 11.09 5.30 11.39
CA SER A 54 11.01 5.14 12.85
C SER A 54 11.44 6.42 13.60
N TYR A 55 12.12 7.33 12.95
CA TYR A 55 12.65 8.57 13.51
C TYR A 55 11.96 9.83 12.97
N SER A 56 10.94 9.66 12.14
CA SER A 56 10.20 10.75 11.53
C SER A 56 9.56 11.67 12.57
N SER A 57 9.71 12.99 12.38
CA SER A 57 9.14 14.03 13.24
C SER A 57 7.63 14.20 13.11
N TYR A 58 6.99 13.52 12.16
CA TYR A 58 5.53 13.55 12.03
C TYR A 58 4.81 12.80 13.16
N PHE A 59 5.51 11.92 13.90
CA PHE A 59 4.92 11.11 14.97
C PHE A 59 5.22 11.70 16.36
N ASP A 60 4.20 11.74 17.21
CA ASP A 60 4.35 12.15 18.63
C ASP A 60 4.96 11.03 19.49
N ALA A 61 4.73 9.77 19.07
CA ALA A 61 5.35 8.59 19.66
C ALA A 61 5.54 7.52 18.58
N VAL A 62 6.57 6.68 18.74
CA VAL A 62 6.80 5.51 17.89
C VAL A 62 7.02 4.29 18.78
N HIS A 63 6.40 3.17 18.41
CA HIS A 63 6.49 1.91 19.12
C HIS A 63 7.02 0.79 18.25
N LEU A 64 7.82 -0.09 18.85
CA LEU A 64 8.28 -1.32 18.22
C LEU A 64 7.19 -2.40 18.30
N THR A 65 6.93 -3.05 17.17
CA THR A 65 6.04 -4.20 17.05
C THR A 65 6.82 -5.42 16.58
N PRO A 66 6.32 -6.65 16.81
CA PRO A 66 6.82 -7.80 16.07
C PRO A 66 6.67 -7.60 14.56
N ALA A 67 7.57 -8.18 13.77
CA ALA A 67 7.39 -8.22 12.32
C ALA A 67 6.09 -8.98 11.95
N PRO A 68 5.38 -8.62 10.88
CA PRO A 68 4.19 -9.34 10.45
C PRO A 68 4.40 -10.85 10.28
N ALA A 69 5.61 -11.26 9.85
CA ALA A 69 5.99 -12.66 9.71
C ALA A 69 6.07 -13.44 11.04
N SER A 70 6.08 -12.75 12.19
CA SER A 70 6.05 -13.41 13.52
C SER A 70 4.68 -14.00 13.88
N GLY A 71 3.67 -13.81 13.02
CA GLY A 71 2.33 -14.35 13.15
C GLY A 71 1.31 -13.40 13.75
N GLU A 72 0.04 -13.68 13.47
CA GLU A 72 -1.11 -12.84 13.83
C GLU A 72 -1.22 -12.63 15.35
N ALA A 73 -1.06 -13.68 16.14
CA ALA A 73 -1.25 -13.61 17.60
C ALA A 73 -0.23 -12.65 18.24
N ALA A 74 1.04 -12.75 17.87
CA ALA A 74 2.11 -11.89 18.41
C ALA A 74 1.90 -10.43 18.00
N TYR A 75 1.55 -10.20 16.72
CA TYR A 75 1.29 -8.87 16.19
C TYR A 75 0.10 -8.20 16.86
N LEU A 76 -1.05 -8.89 16.97
CA LEU A 76 -2.27 -8.36 17.60
C LEU A 76 -2.10 -8.13 19.11
N ALA A 77 -1.33 -8.96 19.80
CA ALA A 77 -1.01 -8.77 21.23
C ALA A 77 -0.19 -7.47 21.44
N ALA A 78 0.81 -7.21 20.58
CA ALA A 78 1.56 -5.98 20.62
C ALA A 78 0.69 -4.75 20.31
N LEU A 79 -0.15 -4.82 19.27
CA LEU A 79 -1.12 -3.77 18.97
C LEU A 79 -2.06 -3.49 20.15
N GLN A 80 -2.53 -4.53 20.86
CA GLN A 80 -3.40 -4.37 22.02
C GLN A 80 -2.70 -3.60 23.15
N ARG A 81 -1.46 -3.93 23.45
CA ARG A 81 -0.66 -3.24 24.46
C ARG A 81 -0.46 -1.77 24.08
N ILE A 82 -0.03 -1.50 22.85
CA ILE A 82 0.23 -0.14 22.36
C ILE A 82 -1.08 0.67 22.27
N ALA A 83 -2.15 0.09 21.75
CA ALA A 83 -3.43 0.77 21.62
C ALA A 83 -4.00 1.19 22.99
N ARG A 84 -3.78 0.39 24.04
CA ARG A 84 -4.18 0.74 25.42
C ARG A 84 -3.31 1.86 25.99
N SER A 85 -1.98 1.76 25.87
CA SER A 85 -1.06 2.76 26.42
C SER A 85 -1.19 4.13 25.76
N GLU A 86 -1.34 4.17 24.45
CA GLU A 86 -1.44 5.39 23.66
C GLU A 86 -2.89 5.85 23.41
N LYS A 87 -3.88 5.05 23.81
CA LYS A 87 -5.31 5.32 23.60
C LYS A 87 -5.66 5.53 22.13
N ILE A 88 -5.16 4.64 21.26
CA ILE A 88 -5.38 4.71 19.81
C ILE A 88 -6.87 4.58 19.50
N ASP A 89 -7.43 5.56 18.80
CA ASP A 89 -8.83 5.58 18.35
C ASP A 89 -8.98 4.97 16.95
N VAL A 90 -8.03 5.26 16.04
CA VAL A 90 -8.04 4.81 14.64
C VAL A 90 -6.67 4.23 14.29
N LEU A 91 -6.65 3.10 13.59
CA LEU A 91 -5.42 2.49 13.07
C LEU A 91 -5.45 2.44 11.54
N ILE A 92 -4.36 2.89 10.90
CA ILE A 92 -4.14 2.82 9.46
C ILE A 92 -2.93 1.91 9.19
N PRO A 93 -3.13 0.65 8.80
CA PRO A 93 -2.05 -0.19 8.31
C PRO A 93 -1.64 0.24 6.90
N THR A 94 -0.33 0.25 6.63
CA THR A 94 0.20 0.76 5.35
C THR A 94 1.15 -0.19 4.63
N LEU A 95 1.36 -1.40 5.14
CA LEU A 95 2.00 -2.50 4.42
C LEU A 95 0.98 -3.63 4.19
N ASP A 96 1.10 -4.33 3.07
CA ASP A 96 0.20 -5.44 2.70
C ASP A 96 0.07 -6.49 3.81
N PRO A 97 1.18 -7.02 4.40
CA PRO A 97 1.07 -7.98 5.48
C PRO A 97 0.36 -7.44 6.72
N GLU A 98 0.57 -6.17 7.05
CA GLU A 98 -0.09 -5.52 8.20
C GLU A 98 -1.59 -5.30 7.95
N ALA A 99 -1.95 -4.91 6.72
CA ALA A 99 -3.35 -4.76 6.32
C ALA A 99 -4.10 -6.11 6.39
N LEU A 100 -3.45 -7.19 5.95
CA LEU A 100 -3.98 -8.56 6.07
C LEU A 100 -4.20 -8.95 7.52
N LEU A 101 -3.20 -8.79 8.40
CA LEU A 101 -3.30 -9.10 9.83
C LEU A 101 -4.38 -8.26 10.53
N CYS A 102 -4.51 -7.00 10.17
CA CYS A 102 -5.57 -6.14 10.72
C CYS A 102 -6.97 -6.50 10.21
N ALA A 103 -7.08 -6.94 8.96
CA ALA A 103 -8.36 -7.37 8.39
C ALA A 103 -8.84 -8.70 9.00
N SER A 104 -7.95 -9.69 9.13
CA SER A 104 -8.27 -10.96 9.82
C SER A 104 -8.53 -10.74 11.32
N GLY A 105 -7.72 -9.89 11.97
CA GLY A 105 -7.84 -9.52 13.38
C GLY A 105 -8.95 -8.51 13.71
N ARG A 106 -9.85 -8.16 12.78
CA ARG A 106 -10.89 -7.12 12.93
C ARG A 106 -11.70 -7.24 14.23
N ARG A 107 -12.07 -8.47 14.63
CA ARG A 107 -12.80 -8.69 15.88
C ARG A 107 -11.95 -8.32 17.12
N SER A 108 -10.66 -8.56 17.06
CA SER A 108 -9.73 -8.19 18.14
C SER A 108 -9.57 -6.68 18.23
N LEU A 109 -9.41 -5.98 17.09
CA LEU A 109 -9.36 -4.52 17.03
C LEU A 109 -10.65 -3.89 17.58
N ALA A 110 -11.81 -4.43 17.22
CA ALA A 110 -13.10 -3.96 17.74
C ALA A 110 -13.20 -4.10 19.28
N ARG A 111 -12.72 -5.22 19.85
CA ARG A 111 -12.63 -5.40 21.32
C ARG A 111 -11.70 -4.41 21.99
N MET A 112 -10.65 -3.97 21.29
CA MET A 112 -9.75 -2.92 21.75
C MET A 112 -10.35 -1.51 21.59
N ARG A 113 -11.51 -1.38 20.94
CA ARG A 113 -12.14 -0.10 20.52
C ARG A 113 -11.28 0.68 19.53
N VAL A 114 -10.39 0.01 18.82
CA VAL A 114 -9.60 0.57 17.72
C VAL A 114 -10.39 0.43 16.43
N ARG A 115 -10.67 1.54 15.78
CA ARG A 115 -11.42 1.59 14.51
C ARG A 115 -10.45 1.53 13.33
N THR A 116 -10.88 0.87 12.27
CA THR A 116 -10.13 0.76 11.03
C THR A 116 -11.10 0.87 9.85
N LEU A 117 -10.64 1.40 8.75
CA LEU A 117 -11.34 1.37 7.48
C LEU A 117 -10.57 0.47 6.51
N LEU A 118 -10.93 -0.80 6.48
CA LEU A 118 -10.22 -1.86 5.74
C LEU A 118 -11.21 -2.72 4.94
N PRO A 119 -10.77 -3.28 3.81
CA PRO A 119 -11.56 -4.26 3.08
C PRO A 119 -11.76 -5.53 3.92
N SER A 120 -12.77 -6.32 3.56
CA SER A 120 -12.98 -7.64 4.17
C SER A 120 -11.81 -8.58 3.81
N ASP A 121 -11.58 -9.61 4.63
CA ASP A 121 -10.59 -10.65 4.34
C ASP A 121 -10.89 -11.32 2.98
N SER A 122 -12.17 -11.55 2.67
CA SER A 122 -12.60 -12.07 1.38
C SER A 122 -12.23 -11.14 0.21
N ALA A 123 -12.46 -9.83 0.33
CA ALA A 123 -12.10 -8.86 -0.70
C ALA A 123 -10.57 -8.85 -0.94
N ILE A 124 -9.79 -8.88 0.16
CA ILE A 124 -8.33 -8.94 0.07
C ILE A 124 -7.87 -10.22 -0.62
N ARG A 125 -8.45 -11.38 -0.33
CA ARG A 125 -8.09 -12.65 -1.00
C ARG A 125 -8.41 -12.63 -2.49
N ARG A 126 -9.56 -12.06 -2.87
CA ARG A 126 -10.01 -11.98 -4.27
C ARG A 126 -9.14 -11.06 -5.15
N ARG A 127 -8.34 -10.17 -4.56
CA ARG A 127 -7.36 -9.34 -5.28
C ARG A 127 -6.07 -10.08 -5.66
N ALA A 128 -5.91 -11.33 -5.27
CA ALA A 128 -4.67 -12.08 -5.52
C ALA A 128 -4.37 -12.17 -7.02
N LYS A 129 -3.08 -12.16 -7.37
CA LYS A 129 -2.61 -12.26 -8.77
C LYS A 129 -3.12 -13.51 -9.50
N THR A 130 -3.56 -14.52 -8.75
CA THR A 130 -4.16 -15.76 -9.30
C THR A 130 -5.64 -15.64 -9.63
N THR A 131 -6.37 -14.70 -9.00
CA THR A 131 -7.81 -14.48 -9.20
C THR A 131 -8.13 -13.24 -10.04
N LEU A 132 -7.25 -12.26 -10.10
CA LEU A 132 -7.43 -11.06 -10.93
C LEU A 132 -7.62 -11.38 -12.43
N PRO A 133 -6.94 -12.38 -13.04
CA PRO A 133 -7.16 -12.73 -14.44
C PRO A 133 -8.60 -13.14 -14.80
N GLU A 134 -9.37 -13.64 -13.83
CA GLU A 134 -10.77 -14.02 -14.03
C GLU A 134 -11.72 -12.83 -13.81
N LEU A 135 -11.39 -11.96 -12.85
CA LEU A 135 -12.26 -10.86 -12.45
C LEU A 135 -12.05 -9.58 -13.28
N ALA A 136 -10.81 -9.22 -13.58
CA ALA A 136 -10.48 -7.95 -14.20
C ALA A 136 -11.15 -7.75 -15.59
N PRO A 137 -11.20 -8.77 -16.49
CA PRO A 137 -11.85 -8.60 -17.77
C PRO A 137 -13.35 -8.26 -17.67
N GLN A 138 -14.03 -8.77 -16.63
CA GLN A 138 -15.45 -8.50 -16.40
C GLN A 138 -15.70 -7.03 -16.02
N THR A 139 -14.65 -6.30 -15.64
CA THR A 139 -14.69 -4.88 -15.27
C THR A 139 -14.18 -3.95 -16.36
N GLY A 140 -13.65 -4.50 -17.45
CA GLY A 140 -13.11 -3.78 -18.59
C GLY A 140 -11.58 -3.60 -18.58
N PHE A 141 -10.89 -4.11 -17.56
CA PHE A 141 -9.44 -4.19 -17.58
C PHE A 141 -8.97 -5.43 -18.37
N ASN A 142 -7.88 -5.27 -19.11
CA ASN A 142 -7.08 -6.42 -19.50
C ASN A 142 -6.15 -6.84 -18.35
N VAL A 143 -5.61 -8.04 -18.43
CA VAL A 143 -4.54 -8.52 -17.55
C VAL A 143 -3.41 -9.08 -18.42
N PRO A 144 -2.14 -8.85 -18.06
CA PRO A 144 -1.04 -9.44 -18.80
C PRO A 144 -1.13 -10.96 -18.76
N ARG A 145 -0.90 -11.61 -19.89
CA ARG A 145 -0.86 -13.07 -19.95
C ARG A 145 0.19 -13.61 -18.97
N THR A 146 -0.24 -14.44 -18.07
CA THR A 146 0.59 -14.96 -16.99
C THR A 146 0.53 -16.47 -16.95
N LEU A 147 1.70 -17.13 -16.89
CA LEU A 147 1.84 -18.57 -16.81
C LEU A 147 2.50 -18.95 -15.47
N VAL A 148 1.98 -20.00 -14.84
CA VAL A 148 2.54 -20.53 -13.60
C VAL A 148 3.73 -21.43 -13.94
N VAL A 149 4.88 -21.17 -13.34
CA VAL A 149 6.13 -21.89 -13.59
C VAL A 149 6.50 -22.69 -12.33
N THR A 150 6.20 -23.98 -12.37
CA THR A 150 6.42 -24.92 -11.27
C THR A 150 7.71 -25.75 -11.44
N SER A 151 8.36 -25.66 -12.61
CA SER A 151 9.56 -26.45 -12.95
C SER A 151 10.28 -25.81 -14.15
N ARG A 152 11.49 -26.30 -14.45
CA ARG A 152 12.20 -25.90 -15.69
C ARG A 152 11.39 -26.26 -16.94
N ALA A 153 10.71 -27.41 -17.00
CA ALA A 153 9.85 -27.78 -18.12
C ALA A 153 8.66 -26.82 -18.29
N ALA A 154 8.12 -26.29 -17.18
CA ALA A 154 7.11 -25.24 -17.23
C ALA A 154 7.69 -23.91 -17.73
N LEU A 155 8.95 -23.59 -17.40
CA LEU A 155 9.66 -22.44 -17.97
C LEU A 155 9.87 -22.59 -19.48
N ASP A 156 10.24 -23.78 -19.98
CA ASP A 156 10.35 -24.07 -21.42
C ASP A 156 9.02 -23.83 -22.13
N THR A 157 7.92 -24.17 -21.48
CA THR A 157 6.58 -23.89 -21.99
C THR A 157 6.29 -22.40 -22.04
N ALA A 158 6.67 -21.66 -21.00
CA ALA A 158 6.53 -20.20 -20.96
C ALA A 158 7.37 -19.52 -22.06
N LEU A 159 8.61 -19.97 -22.28
CA LEU A 159 9.48 -19.47 -23.35
C LEU A 159 8.92 -19.71 -24.77
N ARG A 160 8.12 -20.74 -24.97
CA ARG A 160 7.43 -20.99 -26.26
C ARG A 160 6.15 -20.17 -26.40
N GLN A 161 5.50 -19.80 -25.30
CA GLN A 161 4.17 -19.20 -25.33
C GLN A 161 4.16 -17.68 -25.12
N LEU A 162 5.16 -17.13 -24.46
CA LEU A 162 5.29 -15.68 -24.24
C LEU A 162 6.41 -15.12 -25.12
N PRO A 163 6.18 -13.97 -25.77
CA PRO A 163 7.24 -13.29 -26.48
C PRO A 163 8.29 -12.75 -25.50
N LEU A 164 9.55 -12.85 -25.86
CA LEU A 164 10.63 -12.13 -25.17
C LEU A 164 10.64 -10.66 -25.58
N PRO A 165 10.92 -9.73 -24.66
CA PRO A 165 11.16 -9.97 -23.23
C PRO A 165 9.86 -10.15 -22.45
N PHE A 166 9.90 -10.97 -21.38
CA PHE A 166 8.82 -11.12 -20.42
C PHE A 166 9.34 -11.01 -18.99
N PHE A 167 8.44 -10.87 -18.01
CA PHE A 167 8.84 -10.85 -16.58
C PHE A 167 8.76 -12.25 -15.98
N LEU A 168 9.82 -12.64 -15.26
CA LEU A 168 9.80 -13.77 -14.35
C LEU A 168 9.71 -13.21 -12.91
N LYS A 169 8.69 -13.66 -12.16
CA LYS A 169 8.34 -13.08 -10.85
C LYS A 169 8.24 -14.16 -9.79
N GLY A 170 8.66 -13.83 -8.56
CA GLY A 170 8.26 -14.58 -7.38
C GLY A 170 6.77 -14.36 -7.07
N SER A 171 6.16 -15.27 -6.33
CA SER A 171 4.73 -15.21 -5.99
C SER A 171 4.34 -13.96 -5.20
N PHE A 172 5.27 -13.41 -4.40
CA PHE A 172 5.00 -12.27 -3.50
C PHE A 172 5.80 -11.02 -3.86
N ALA A 173 7.04 -11.17 -4.30
CA ALA A 173 7.92 -10.06 -4.57
C ALA A 173 8.96 -10.46 -5.62
N ASP A 174 9.75 -9.47 -6.05
CA ASP A 174 10.84 -9.63 -7.02
C ASP A 174 10.33 -9.96 -8.44
N ALA A 175 10.61 -9.09 -9.38
CA ALA A 175 10.29 -9.26 -10.78
C ALA A 175 11.54 -8.96 -11.62
N LYS A 176 11.88 -9.86 -12.53
CA LYS A 176 13.02 -9.72 -13.43
C LYS A 176 12.57 -9.77 -14.88
N LEU A 177 12.94 -8.76 -15.63
CA LEU A 177 12.73 -8.75 -17.08
C LEU A 177 13.77 -9.67 -17.71
N VAL A 178 13.33 -10.76 -18.31
CA VAL A 178 14.20 -11.72 -18.99
C VAL A 178 14.20 -11.42 -20.49
N MET A 179 15.41 -11.27 -21.05
CA MET A 179 15.62 -10.84 -22.42
C MET A 179 15.92 -11.99 -23.38
N THR A 180 16.45 -13.10 -22.84
CA THR A 180 16.82 -14.28 -23.60
C THR A 180 16.44 -15.55 -22.83
N ALA A 181 16.43 -16.70 -23.49
CA ALA A 181 16.17 -17.99 -22.85
C ALA A 181 17.19 -18.28 -21.74
N ASP A 182 18.49 -18.06 -22.00
CA ASP A 182 19.53 -18.29 -21.01
C ASP A 182 19.37 -17.39 -19.78
N HIS A 183 19.00 -16.14 -19.99
CA HIS A 183 18.68 -15.22 -18.89
C HIS A 183 17.45 -15.71 -18.10
N ALA A 184 16.44 -16.27 -18.75
CA ALA A 184 15.28 -16.84 -18.08
C ALA A 184 15.65 -18.02 -17.17
N TYR A 185 16.54 -18.92 -17.61
CA TYR A 185 17.02 -20.05 -16.79
C TYR A 185 17.83 -19.55 -15.58
N LEU A 186 18.72 -18.59 -15.79
CA LEU A 186 19.52 -18.00 -14.69
C LEU A 186 18.61 -17.40 -13.61
N GLU A 187 17.63 -16.58 -14.03
CA GLU A 187 16.71 -15.94 -13.09
C GLU A 187 15.71 -16.94 -12.48
N PHE A 188 15.35 -18.01 -13.18
CA PHE A 188 14.56 -19.08 -12.59
C PHE A 188 15.28 -19.75 -11.42
N ASP A 189 16.55 -20.12 -11.58
CA ASP A 189 17.32 -20.74 -10.51
C ASP A 189 17.48 -19.78 -9.32
N ARG A 190 17.76 -18.51 -9.60
CA ARG A 190 17.93 -17.49 -8.58
C ARG A 190 16.64 -17.22 -7.79
N LEU A 191 15.53 -17.01 -8.50
CA LEU A 191 14.25 -16.71 -7.89
C LEU A 191 13.67 -17.91 -7.15
N SER A 192 13.80 -19.14 -7.72
CA SER A 192 13.34 -20.35 -7.06
C SER A 192 14.11 -20.67 -5.79
N ALA A 193 15.43 -20.41 -5.76
CA ALA A 193 16.24 -20.55 -4.56
C ALA A 193 15.87 -19.55 -3.47
N ARG A 194 15.49 -18.33 -3.87
CA ARG A 194 15.13 -17.24 -2.92
C ARG A 194 13.69 -17.32 -2.40
N TRP A 195 12.74 -17.65 -3.26
CA TRP A 195 11.30 -17.52 -2.98
C TRP A 195 10.56 -18.85 -3.00
N GLY A 196 11.22 -19.92 -3.46
CA GLY A 196 10.56 -21.20 -3.74
C GLY A 196 9.75 -21.17 -5.03
N LEU A 197 9.02 -22.24 -5.27
CA LEU A 197 8.09 -22.40 -6.38
C LEU A 197 6.64 -22.34 -5.87
N PRO A 198 5.68 -21.94 -6.70
CA PRO A 198 5.81 -21.58 -8.11
C PRO A 198 6.32 -20.16 -8.33
N LEU A 199 6.94 -19.90 -9.50
CA LEU A 199 7.17 -18.60 -10.07
C LEU A 199 6.07 -18.25 -11.09
N LEU A 200 6.02 -16.99 -11.53
CA LEU A 200 5.10 -16.50 -12.56
C LEU A 200 5.89 -15.94 -13.73
N ALA A 201 5.63 -16.45 -14.95
CA ALA A 201 6.09 -15.84 -16.19
C ALA A 201 4.96 -14.96 -16.74
N GLN A 202 5.21 -13.64 -16.86
CA GLN A 202 4.20 -12.66 -17.26
C GLN A 202 4.68 -11.87 -18.48
N GLU A 203 3.82 -11.76 -19.49
CA GLU A 203 4.12 -10.95 -20.68
C GLU A 203 4.44 -9.50 -20.29
N ARG A 204 5.31 -8.87 -21.07
CA ARG A 204 5.60 -7.45 -20.93
C ARG A 204 4.62 -6.62 -21.77
N VAL A 205 3.82 -5.82 -21.11
CA VAL A 205 3.01 -4.80 -21.77
C VAL A 205 3.85 -3.54 -21.91
N ALA A 206 3.95 -3.02 -23.13
CA ALA A 206 4.70 -1.79 -23.42
C ALA A 206 3.78 -0.58 -23.34
N GLY A 207 3.98 0.28 -22.36
CA GLY A 207 3.08 1.41 -22.17
C GLY A 207 3.51 2.37 -21.08
N ASP A 208 2.59 3.25 -20.74
CA ASP A 208 2.75 4.18 -19.61
C ASP A 208 2.28 3.53 -18.32
N GLU A 209 3.14 3.54 -17.31
CA GLU A 209 2.80 3.03 -15.98
C GLU A 209 1.97 4.07 -15.22
N LEU A 210 0.78 3.66 -14.81
CA LEU A 210 -0.19 4.47 -14.08
C LEU A 210 -0.46 3.80 -12.73
N ASP A 211 -0.50 4.60 -11.68
CA ASP A 211 -1.02 4.15 -10.39
C ASP A 211 -2.24 4.97 -10.02
N VAL A 212 -3.20 4.35 -9.35
CA VAL A 212 -4.37 5.05 -8.82
C VAL A 212 -4.48 4.78 -7.32
N ALA A 213 -4.38 5.83 -6.52
CA ALA A 213 -4.75 5.75 -5.11
C ALA A 213 -6.25 5.99 -4.98
N VAL A 214 -6.96 5.06 -4.35
CA VAL A 214 -8.41 5.14 -4.14
C VAL A 214 -8.76 5.01 -2.67
N LEU A 215 -9.89 5.60 -2.28
CA LEU A 215 -10.50 5.43 -0.97
C LEU A 215 -11.99 5.13 -1.12
N TYR A 216 -12.44 4.05 -0.47
CA TYR A 216 -13.84 3.65 -0.40
C TYR A 216 -14.37 3.76 1.02
N GLY A 217 -15.60 4.23 1.17
CA GLY A 217 -16.32 4.19 2.43
C GLY A 217 -16.62 2.76 2.90
N GLY A 218 -17.07 2.61 4.14
CA GLY A 218 -17.53 1.32 4.66
C GLY A 218 -18.79 0.77 3.96
N ASP A 219 -19.49 1.62 3.23
CA ASP A 219 -20.66 1.32 2.39
C ASP A 219 -20.29 0.93 0.94
N GLY A 220 -18.98 0.88 0.64
CA GLY A 220 -18.46 0.54 -0.69
C GLY A 220 -18.57 1.67 -1.73
N ARG A 221 -18.90 2.90 -1.34
CA ARG A 221 -18.90 4.06 -2.25
C ARG A 221 -17.51 4.65 -2.39
N LEU A 222 -17.16 5.04 -3.61
CA LEU A 222 -15.93 5.77 -3.88
C LEU A 222 -15.97 7.14 -3.19
N VAL A 223 -14.98 7.40 -2.35
CA VAL A 223 -14.79 8.69 -1.65
C VAL A 223 -13.81 9.58 -2.41
N GLY A 224 -12.78 9.01 -3.01
CA GLY A 224 -11.82 9.75 -3.83
C GLY A 224 -10.89 8.82 -4.59
N ALA A 225 -10.39 9.32 -5.73
CA ALA A 225 -9.43 8.63 -6.58
C ALA A 225 -8.41 9.63 -7.11
N VAL A 226 -7.14 9.26 -7.09
CA VAL A 226 -6.02 10.09 -7.58
C VAL A 226 -5.20 9.27 -8.56
N PRO A 227 -5.44 9.41 -9.87
CA PRO A 227 -4.61 8.79 -10.89
C PRO A 227 -3.30 9.55 -11.05
N MET A 228 -2.20 8.81 -11.21
CA MET A 228 -0.86 9.32 -11.37
C MET A 228 -0.11 8.52 -12.44
N ARG A 229 0.65 9.20 -13.29
CA ARG A 229 1.62 8.57 -14.20
C ARG A 229 3.00 8.56 -13.55
N LYS A 230 3.65 7.39 -13.54
CA LYS A 230 5.05 7.28 -13.13
C LYS A 230 5.95 7.96 -14.17
N LEU A 231 6.81 8.85 -13.71
CA LEU A 231 7.83 9.53 -14.54
C LEU A 231 9.23 8.97 -14.30
N GLY A 232 9.45 8.42 -13.10
CA GLY A 232 10.65 7.73 -12.69
C GLY A 232 10.30 6.54 -11.81
N ILE A 233 11.00 5.44 -12.00
CA ILE A 233 10.81 4.20 -11.24
C ILE A 233 12.13 3.72 -10.65
N THR A 234 12.06 3.05 -9.50
CA THR A 234 13.19 2.32 -8.91
C THR A 234 13.44 1.01 -9.66
N ASN A 235 14.57 0.36 -9.39
CA ASN A 235 14.86 -0.98 -9.92
C ASN A 235 13.82 -2.05 -9.48
N GLU A 236 13.00 -1.73 -8.48
CA GLU A 236 11.91 -2.58 -7.98
C GLU A 236 10.55 -2.19 -8.57
N GLY A 237 10.50 -1.29 -9.56
CA GLY A 237 9.27 -0.83 -10.21
C GLY A 237 8.45 0.19 -9.42
N LYS A 238 8.97 0.73 -8.29
CA LYS A 238 8.23 1.67 -7.45
C LYS A 238 8.38 3.10 -7.94
N ALA A 239 7.32 3.90 -7.83
CA ALA A 239 7.33 5.30 -8.25
C ALA A 239 8.37 6.13 -7.48
N TRP A 240 9.33 6.70 -8.19
CA TRP A 240 10.32 7.66 -7.70
C TRP A 240 9.94 9.09 -8.05
N ALA A 241 9.28 9.28 -9.18
CA ALA A 241 8.65 10.53 -9.59
C ALA A 241 7.33 10.24 -10.29
N GLY A 242 6.39 11.15 -10.22
CA GLY A 242 5.09 10.99 -10.86
C GLY A 242 4.32 12.29 -10.92
N VAL A 243 3.28 12.30 -11.76
CA VAL A 243 2.44 13.47 -11.99
C VAL A 243 0.97 13.06 -12.00
N THR A 244 0.10 13.86 -11.36
CA THR A 244 -1.35 13.65 -11.40
C THR A 244 -1.90 13.80 -12.81
N LEU A 245 -2.89 13.00 -13.15
CA LEU A 245 -3.54 12.98 -14.46
C LEU A 245 -5.03 13.27 -14.37
N ASP A 246 -5.57 13.83 -15.44
CA ASP A 246 -6.99 13.70 -15.76
C ASP A 246 -7.18 12.40 -16.54
N ALA A 247 -7.72 11.36 -15.90
CA ALA A 247 -7.87 10.03 -16.47
C ALA A 247 -9.19 9.36 -16.02
N PRO A 248 -10.34 9.90 -16.48
CA PRO A 248 -11.65 9.44 -16.04
C PRO A 248 -11.95 7.99 -16.44
N ASP A 249 -11.38 7.49 -17.52
CA ASP A 249 -11.45 6.10 -17.96
C ASP A 249 -10.78 5.16 -16.94
N VAL A 250 -9.58 5.51 -16.47
CA VAL A 250 -8.84 4.76 -15.45
C VAL A 250 -9.63 4.73 -14.14
N VAL A 251 -10.16 5.87 -13.71
CA VAL A 251 -10.97 5.96 -12.48
C VAL A 251 -12.25 5.11 -12.61
N THR A 252 -12.92 5.15 -13.78
CA THR A 252 -14.14 4.39 -14.03
C THR A 252 -13.91 2.87 -13.96
N LEU A 253 -12.85 2.38 -14.61
CA LEU A 253 -12.53 0.95 -14.57
C LEU A 253 -12.07 0.52 -13.17
N SER A 254 -11.29 1.37 -12.48
CA SER A 254 -10.92 1.14 -11.09
C SER A 254 -12.15 1.02 -10.19
N ASP A 255 -13.13 1.92 -10.32
CA ASP A 255 -14.36 1.86 -9.52
C ASP A 255 -15.17 0.58 -9.80
N ARG A 256 -15.32 0.17 -11.05
CA ARG A 256 -15.96 -1.10 -11.41
C ARG A 256 -15.31 -2.29 -10.75
N LEU A 257 -13.97 -2.37 -10.82
CA LEU A 257 -13.20 -3.45 -10.21
C LEU A 257 -13.37 -3.48 -8.68
N MET A 258 -13.22 -2.32 -8.04
CA MET A 258 -13.27 -2.24 -6.58
C MET A 258 -14.67 -2.56 -6.04
N ARG A 259 -15.73 -2.16 -6.75
CA ARG A 259 -17.12 -2.58 -6.44
C ARG A 259 -17.30 -4.08 -6.62
N ALA A 260 -16.80 -4.68 -7.70
CA ALA A 260 -16.86 -6.12 -7.91
C ALA A 260 -16.12 -6.91 -6.82
N LEU A 261 -15.04 -6.35 -6.26
CA LEU A 261 -14.32 -6.91 -5.11
C LEU A 261 -15.08 -6.74 -3.79
N GLY A 262 -16.07 -5.83 -3.70
CA GLY A 262 -16.72 -5.45 -2.44
C GLY A 262 -15.77 -4.70 -1.51
N TRP A 263 -15.07 -3.70 -2.06
CA TRP A 263 -13.99 -3.02 -1.36
C TRP A 263 -14.46 -1.95 -0.38
N ALA A 264 -13.70 -1.80 0.70
CA ALA A 264 -13.77 -0.68 1.63
C ALA A 264 -12.33 -0.27 2.01
N GLY A 265 -12.14 1.00 2.33
CA GLY A 265 -10.83 1.52 2.71
C GLY A 265 -9.94 1.88 1.53
N ALA A 266 -8.65 2.05 1.82
CA ALA A 266 -7.67 2.46 0.84
C ALA A 266 -7.23 1.32 -0.07
N ALA A 267 -6.88 1.65 -1.31
CA ALA A 267 -6.12 0.78 -2.20
C ALA A 267 -5.24 1.59 -3.16
N GLU A 268 -4.26 0.91 -3.71
CA GLU A 268 -3.50 1.35 -4.88
C GLU A 268 -3.69 0.33 -5.99
N LEU A 269 -4.05 0.78 -7.18
CA LEU A 269 -4.09 -0.04 -8.38
C LEU A 269 -2.90 0.31 -9.26
N GLU A 270 -2.14 -0.69 -9.66
CA GLU A 270 -1.04 -0.54 -10.62
C GLU A 270 -1.52 -0.97 -12.00
N ILE A 271 -1.37 -0.09 -12.99
CA ILE A 271 -1.98 -0.21 -14.31
C ILE A 271 -0.95 0.15 -15.38
N ILE A 272 -0.98 -0.51 -16.52
CA ILE A 272 -0.27 -0.05 -17.73
C ILE A 272 -1.31 0.35 -18.77
N ARG A 273 -1.15 1.54 -19.32
CA ARG A 273 -1.85 1.94 -20.54
C ARG A 273 -0.99 1.54 -21.73
N ASP A 274 -1.42 0.54 -22.48
CA ASP A 274 -0.72 0.08 -23.67
C ASP A 274 -0.55 1.23 -24.66
N ARG A 275 0.66 1.40 -25.15
CA ARG A 275 1.01 2.56 -26.00
C ARG A 275 0.37 2.50 -27.38
N THR A 276 0.07 1.29 -27.85
CA THR A 276 -0.43 1.07 -29.22
C THR A 276 -1.95 1.10 -29.25
N SER A 277 -2.59 0.36 -28.35
CA SER A 277 -4.04 0.19 -28.32
C SER A 277 -4.76 1.15 -27.39
N GLY A 278 -4.06 1.77 -26.43
CA GLY A 278 -4.65 2.56 -25.35
C GLY A 278 -5.34 1.70 -24.29
N ALA A 279 -5.33 0.38 -24.43
CA ALA A 279 -5.97 -0.55 -23.51
C ALA A 279 -5.33 -0.50 -22.14
N LEU A 280 -6.14 -0.64 -21.09
CA LEU A 280 -5.69 -0.63 -19.70
C LEU A 280 -5.47 -2.05 -19.19
N TYR A 281 -4.26 -2.33 -18.75
CA TYR A 281 -3.84 -3.60 -18.18
C TYR A 281 -3.65 -3.45 -16.67
N LEU A 282 -4.41 -4.19 -15.89
CA LEU A 282 -4.26 -4.25 -14.44
C LEU A 282 -3.10 -5.17 -14.07
N LEU A 283 -2.15 -4.68 -13.29
CA LEU A 283 -1.02 -5.46 -12.79
C LEU A 283 -1.25 -5.98 -11.38
N GLU A 284 -1.74 -5.10 -10.49
CA GLU A 284 -1.85 -5.38 -9.05
C GLU A 284 -2.84 -4.44 -8.37
N VAL A 285 -3.43 -4.93 -7.26
CA VAL A 285 -4.21 -4.13 -6.30
C VAL A 285 -3.56 -4.27 -4.94
N ASN A 286 -3.08 -3.17 -4.37
CA ASN A 286 -2.46 -3.12 -3.03
C ASN A 286 -3.48 -2.63 -2.00
N PRO A 287 -3.75 -3.36 -0.89
CA PRO A 287 -4.84 -3.06 0.06
C PRO A 287 -4.45 -1.99 1.09
N ARG A 288 -3.81 -0.94 0.66
CA ARG A 288 -3.24 0.10 1.52
C ARG A 288 -3.00 1.39 0.74
N PHE A 289 -2.72 2.47 1.46
CA PHE A 289 -2.20 3.69 0.85
C PHE A 289 -0.80 3.46 0.26
N PRO A 290 -0.50 4.03 -0.93
CA PRO A 290 0.84 3.98 -1.50
C PRO A 290 1.83 4.89 -0.79
N ALA A 291 3.12 4.62 -0.95
CA ALA A 291 4.19 5.46 -0.43
C ALA A 291 4.23 6.87 -1.05
N TRP A 292 3.54 7.08 -2.16
CA TRP A 292 3.40 8.38 -2.82
C TRP A 292 2.09 9.11 -2.47
N VAL A 293 1.28 8.59 -1.52
CA VAL A 293 -0.06 9.14 -1.21
C VAL A 293 -0.06 10.62 -0.81
N TYR A 294 1.08 11.17 -0.36
CA TYR A 294 1.16 12.60 -0.09
C TYR A 294 0.99 13.46 -1.35
N LEU A 295 1.25 12.93 -2.54
CA LEU A 295 0.91 13.59 -3.81
C LEU A 295 -0.60 13.93 -3.87
N ALA A 296 -1.44 12.97 -3.47
CA ALA A 296 -2.90 13.20 -3.40
C ALA A 296 -3.24 14.39 -2.49
N THR A 297 -2.59 14.47 -1.33
CA THR A 297 -2.78 15.58 -0.39
C THR A 297 -2.26 16.91 -0.96
N ALA A 298 -1.10 16.90 -1.62
CA ALA A 298 -0.54 18.08 -2.29
C ALA A 298 -1.40 18.55 -3.46
N ALA A 299 -2.15 17.63 -4.09
CA ALA A 299 -3.15 17.88 -5.11
C ALA A 299 -4.57 18.09 -4.52
N GLU A 300 -4.67 18.57 -3.30
CA GLU A 300 -5.91 18.95 -2.59
C GLU A 300 -6.90 17.81 -2.33
N THR A 301 -6.51 16.56 -2.58
CA THR A 301 -7.35 15.36 -2.35
C THR A 301 -6.76 14.52 -1.20
N ASN A 302 -6.98 14.95 0.05
CA ASN A 302 -6.38 14.29 1.23
C ASN A 302 -7.12 12.99 1.59
N LEU A 303 -6.79 11.90 0.88
CA LEU A 303 -7.37 10.57 1.10
C LEU A 303 -7.09 10.02 2.52
N PRO A 304 -5.87 10.14 3.11
CA PRO A 304 -5.62 9.67 4.47
C PRO A 304 -6.48 10.35 5.53
N TRP A 305 -6.70 11.66 5.42
CA TRP A 305 -7.56 12.38 6.37
C TRP A 305 -9.03 11.96 6.23
N ALA A 306 -9.51 11.82 5.01
CA ALA A 306 -10.86 11.29 4.75
C ALA A 306 -11.05 9.89 5.35
N ALA A 307 -10.06 8.99 5.24
CA ALA A 307 -10.10 7.66 5.83
C ALA A 307 -10.19 7.69 7.35
N VAL A 308 -9.45 8.58 8.03
CA VAL A 308 -9.53 8.76 9.49
C VAL A 308 -10.93 9.22 9.90
N ARG A 309 -11.50 10.20 9.21
CA ARG A 309 -12.84 10.72 9.49
C ARG A 309 -13.91 9.64 9.35
N ILE A 310 -13.87 8.88 8.25
CA ILE A 310 -14.80 7.76 8.03
C ILE A 310 -14.64 6.69 9.11
N ALA A 311 -13.41 6.29 9.43
CA ALA A 311 -13.14 5.34 10.50
C ALA A 311 -13.63 5.88 11.87
N ALA A 312 -13.56 7.19 12.08
CA ALA A 312 -14.11 7.85 13.26
C ALA A 312 -15.65 7.87 13.31
N GLY A 313 -16.31 7.48 12.23
CA GLY A 313 -17.78 7.43 12.12
C GLY A 313 -18.39 8.70 11.54
N GLU A 314 -17.56 9.57 10.94
CA GLU A 314 -18.06 10.76 10.26
C GLU A 314 -18.53 10.42 8.84
N HIS A 315 -19.52 11.14 8.37
CA HIS A 315 -19.88 11.15 6.95
C HIS A 315 -18.90 12.06 6.19
N VAL A 316 -18.25 11.52 5.17
CA VAL A 316 -17.39 12.28 4.27
C VAL A 316 -17.99 12.28 2.87
N ALA A 317 -18.28 13.45 2.35
CA ALA A 317 -18.72 13.59 0.95
C ALA A 317 -17.60 13.16 -0.01
N PRO A 318 -17.92 12.73 -1.24
CA PRO A 318 -16.93 12.48 -2.27
C PRO A 318 -15.97 13.67 -2.42
N LEU A 319 -14.68 13.40 -2.44
CA LEU A 319 -13.65 14.40 -2.63
C LEU A 319 -13.60 14.78 -4.12
N PRO A 320 -13.29 16.06 -4.44
CA PRO A 320 -13.12 16.46 -5.83
C PRO A 320 -11.93 15.70 -6.45
N PRO A 321 -11.95 15.49 -7.79
CA PRO A 321 -10.80 14.95 -8.49
C PRO A 321 -9.60 15.91 -8.32
N PRO A 322 -8.38 15.37 -8.25
CA PRO A 322 -7.18 16.20 -8.13
C PRO A 322 -6.95 17.01 -9.43
N PRO A 323 -6.42 18.23 -9.34
CA PRO A 323 -5.95 18.94 -10.50
C PRO A 323 -4.84 18.11 -11.20
N PRO A 324 -4.85 18.00 -12.54
CA PRO A 324 -3.78 17.35 -13.28
C PRO A 324 -2.51 18.22 -13.26
N GLY A 325 -1.36 17.58 -13.42
CA GLY A 325 -0.07 18.26 -13.55
C GLY A 325 0.65 18.55 -12.22
N VAL A 326 0.13 18.13 -11.09
CA VAL A 326 0.87 18.19 -9.83
C VAL A 326 1.95 17.12 -9.84
N LEU A 327 3.21 17.53 -9.77
CA LEU A 327 4.36 16.65 -9.86
C LEU A 327 4.97 16.40 -8.49
N PHE A 328 5.39 15.16 -8.23
CA PHE A 328 6.34 14.85 -7.18
C PHE A 328 7.60 14.22 -7.75
N ALA A 329 8.72 14.51 -7.12
CA ALA A 329 9.97 13.77 -7.27
C ALA A 329 10.54 13.53 -5.87
N ARG A 330 11.19 12.38 -5.67
CA ARG A 330 11.81 12.04 -4.40
C ARG A 330 13.23 12.58 -4.37
N MET A 331 13.65 12.97 -3.18
CA MET A 331 15.04 13.23 -2.85
C MET A 331 15.46 12.34 -1.69
N VAL A 332 16.73 12.10 -1.56
CA VAL A 332 17.34 11.41 -0.42
C VAL A 332 17.92 12.46 0.51
N GLU A 333 17.53 12.39 1.77
CA GLU A 333 18.07 13.23 2.84
C GLU A 333 18.53 12.34 3.99
N ASP A 334 19.64 12.70 4.60
CA ASP A 334 20.11 12.07 5.82
C ASP A 334 19.23 12.48 6.99
N HIS A 335 18.87 11.52 7.83
CA HIS A 335 18.14 11.77 9.05
C HIS A 335 19.06 11.61 10.26
N PHE A 336 19.15 12.66 11.08
CA PHE A 336 19.94 12.63 12.30
C PHE A 336 19.03 12.44 13.51
N SER A 337 19.34 11.49 14.36
CA SER A 337 18.61 11.23 15.60
C SER A 337 19.60 10.94 16.72
N PRO A 338 19.39 11.45 17.94
CA PRO A 338 20.21 11.07 19.09
C PRO A 338 20.18 9.56 19.32
N VAL A 339 21.29 8.98 19.77
CA VAL A 339 21.37 7.55 20.08
C VAL A 339 20.35 7.12 21.13
N ASP A 340 20.06 7.97 22.10
CA ASP A 340 19.05 7.75 23.14
C ASP A 340 17.66 7.45 22.54
N SER A 341 17.35 8.00 21.35
CA SER A 341 16.09 7.70 20.64
C SER A 341 16.06 6.25 20.13
N VAL A 342 17.22 5.70 19.74
CA VAL A 342 17.35 4.31 19.32
C VAL A 342 17.26 3.39 20.53
N GLU A 343 17.96 3.74 21.62
CA GLU A 343 17.95 3.00 22.87
C GLU A 343 16.55 2.94 23.50
N ALA A 344 15.80 4.05 23.46
CA ALA A 344 14.42 4.10 23.93
C ALA A 344 13.51 3.15 23.15
N LEU A 345 13.66 3.07 21.81
CA LEU A 345 12.90 2.13 20.97
C LEU A 345 13.34 0.68 21.16
N ALA A 346 14.62 0.45 21.39
CA ALA A 346 15.18 -0.89 21.65
C ALA A 346 14.99 -1.37 23.08
N GLY A 347 14.66 -0.46 24.00
CA GLY A 347 14.49 -0.75 25.43
C GLY A 347 13.22 -1.55 25.74
N PRO A 348 13.02 -1.89 27.03
CA PRO A 348 11.91 -2.74 27.48
C PRO A 348 10.51 -2.23 27.09
N ASP A 349 10.33 -0.92 27.04
CA ASP A 349 9.06 -0.29 26.66
C ASP A 349 8.84 -0.29 25.14
N GLY A 350 9.91 -0.47 24.32
CA GLY A 350 9.86 -0.46 22.88
C GLY A 350 9.21 0.80 22.32
N ALA A 351 9.44 1.96 22.96
CA ALA A 351 8.75 3.21 22.64
C ALA A 351 9.70 4.40 22.65
N ARG A 352 9.53 5.28 21.65
CA ARG A 352 10.14 6.60 21.60
C ARG A 352 9.05 7.65 21.68
N ARG A 353 9.21 8.64 22.54
CA ARG A 353 8.37 9.83 22.59
C ARG A 353 9.19 11.05 22.18
N LEU A 354 8.67 11.84 21.27
CA LEU A 354 9.25 13.15 21.00
C LEU A 354 8.97 14.03 22.25
N ARG A 355 10.02 14.68 22.76
CA ARG A 355 9.83 15.67 23.83
C ARG A 355 8.97 16.79 23.25
N SER A 356 7.90 17.12 23.96
CA SER A 356 7.03 18.28 23.71
C SER A 356 7.82 19.57 23.79
#